data_409ed77d9f0174ae25867cab11b787c5
#
_entry.id   409ed77d9f0174ae25867cab11b787c5
#
_cell.length_a   1.000
_cell.length_b   1.000
_cell.length_c   1.000
_cell.angle_alpha   90.00
_cell.angle_beta   90.00
_cell.angle_gamma   90.00
#
_symmetry.space_group_name_H-M   'P 1'
#
loop_
_entity.id
_entity.type
_entity.pdbx_description
1 polymer ?
#
loop_
_entity_poly.entity_id
_entity_poly.type
_entity_poly.pdbx_seq_one_letter_code
_entity_poly.pdbx_strand_id
1 'polypeptide(L)'
;MSARIHGGADALGPVRWDFSSNANACGPCPMALQAVQRADAAHYPDPAYTRLRIVLADLHGVDPARVLLAASASEGIQRLTAWRWRAGDRRFWTPPHAYGDYAHAASAWGLERVSEPWLAQLAWLCDPGSPLGQGELPEVVQAVLDPTPRTVVLDRAYAPLRLKGDSALSAAQLDRVWQLWSPNKALGLTGVRAAYAIAPLGVHADIAELQALAASWPIGAHGEAMLMAWATSAVQDWVAANRHTLADWAHALRHTLSAHGWTCAPSDTAYGCARPPQPIDAAALRERGIKLRDATSFGLPGWWRLSAQPPEALAALDEALDNLKREATP
;
A
#
# COMPACT_ATOMS: atom_id res chain seq x y z
N MET A 1 -9.15 21.51 5.78
CA MET A 1 -8.46 20.30 5.28
C MET A 1 -8.62 19.21 6.33
N SER A 2 -9.19 18.06 6.00
CA SER A 2 -9.25 16.93 6.94
C SER A 2 -7.83 16.43 7.23
N ALA A 3 -7.54 16.11 8.50
CA ALA A 3 -6.25 15.55 8.88
C ALA A 3 -6.00 14.24 8.13
N ARG A 4 -4.77 14.06 7.60
CA ARG A 4 -4.36 12.77 7.03
C ARG A 4 -4.20 11.77 8.16
N ILE A 5 -5.02 10.74 8.15
CA ILE A 5 -4.96 9.68 9.15
C ILE A 5 -4.36 8.43 8.48
N HIS A 6 -3.22 7.97 8.97
CA HIS A 6 -2.55 6.76 8.52
C HIS A 6 -2.49 5.72 9.64
N GLY A 7 -2.25 4.45 9.30
CA GLY A 7 -1.84 3.44 10.27
C GLY A 7 -0.36 3.61 10.62
N GLY A 8 0.10 2.92 11.65
CA GLY A 8 1.47 3.03 12.15
C GLY A 8 1.62 4.08 13.26
N ALA A 9 2.82 4.59 13.49
CA ALA A 9 3.11 5.56 14.54
C ALA A 9 2.31 6.86 14.39
N ASP A 10 1.97 7.49 15.51
CA ASP A 10 1.32 8.79 15.59
C ASP A 10 1.95 9.66 16.71
N ALA A 11 1.41 10.87 16.91
CA ALA A 11 1.93 11.82 17.90
C ALA A 11 1.84 11.34 19.37
N LEU A 12 1.04 10.32 19.64
CA LEU A 12 0.91 9.71 20.98
C LEU A 12 2.02 8.66 21.25
N GLY A 13 2.94 8.47 20.33
CA GLY A 13 4.05 7.54 20.46
C GLY A 13 3.74 6.10 20.03
N PRO A 14 4.71 5.19 20.15
CA PRO A 14 4.54 3.80 19.77
C PRO A 14 3.62 3.06 20.74
N VAL A 15 2.99 2.01 20.24
CA VAL A 15 2.25 1.03 21.05
C VAL A 15 2.97 -0.32 20.99
N ARG A 16 2.68 -1.19 21.94
CA ARG A 16 3.28 -2.53 21.96
C ARG A 16 2.79 -3.39 20.79
N TRP A 17 1.50 -3.32 20.46
CA TRP A 17 0.85 -4.12 19.44
C TRP A 17 0.10 -3.25 18.43
N ASP A 18 0.74 -3.01 17.29
CA ASP A 18 0.20 -2.14 16.24
C ASP A 18 -0.50 -2.95 15.14
N PHE A 19 -1.80 -3.14 15.28
CA PHE A 19 -2.66 -3.75 14.26
C PHE A 19 -3.05 -2.74 13.17
N SER A 20 -2.72 -1.46 13.31
CA SER A 20 -3.15 -0.40 12.40
C SER A 20 -2.30 -0.31 11.12
N SER A 21 -1.07 -0.86 11.15
CA SER A 21 -0.15 -0.90 10.02
C SER A 21 -0.37 -2.14 9.17
N ASN A 22 -0.37 -1.99 7.83
CA ASN A 22 -0.48 -3.12 6.90
C ASN A 22 0.91 -3.64 6.44
N ALA A 23 1.96 -3.40 7.22
CA ALA A 23 3.28 -3.97 6.94
C ALA A 23 3.30 -5.49 7.20
N ASN A 24 4.24 -6.18 6.57
CA ASN A 24 4.51 -7.58 6.83
C ASN A 24 4.93 -7.76 8.30
N ALA A 25 4.08 -8.42 9.09
CA ALA A 25 4.30 -8.62 10.52
C ALA A 25 5.38 -9.68 10.84
N CYS A 26 5.83 -10.45 9.83
CA CYS A 26 6.99 -11.36 9.97
C CYS A 26 8.34 -10.63 9.84
N GLY A 27 8.34 -9.33 9.45
CA GLY A 27 9.54 -8.54 9.20
C GLY A 27 10.01 -7.73 10.39
N PRO A 28 11.14 -7.02 10.24
CA PRO A 28 11.76 -6.65 8.96
C PRO A 28 12.50 -7.81 8.28
N CYS A 29 12.51 -7.80 6.94
CA CYS A 29 13.28 -8.75 6.13
C CYS A 29 14.77 -8.64 6.46
N PRO A 30 15.43 -9.72 6.99
CA PRO A 30 16.80 -9.61 7.49
C PRO A 30 17.81 -9.18 6.42
N MET A 31 17.69 -9.71 5.20
CA MET A 31 18.60 -9.39 4.09
C MET A 31 18.45 -7.94 3.62
N ALA A 32 17.20 -7.45 3.52
CA ALA A 32 16.93 -6.07 3.14
C ALA A 32 17.35 -5.10 4.27
N LEU A 33 17.11 -5.44 5.53
CA LEU A 33 17.56 -4.65 6.68
C LEU A 33 19.08 -4.54 6.69
N GLN A 34 19.81 -5.65 6.50
CA GLN A 34 21.27 -5.67 6.43
C GLN A 34 21.79 -4.79 5.28
N ALA A 35 21.14 -4.84 4.09
CA ALA A 35 21.52 -3.98 2.97
C ALA A 35 21.34 -2.50 3.31
N VAL A 36 20.24 -2.13 3.96
CA VAL A 36 19.98 -0.75 4.41
C VAL A 36 21.01 -0.30 5.44
N GLN A 37 21.37 -1.16 6.42
CA GLN A 37 22.37 -0.84 7.44
C GLN A 37 23.78 -0.65 6.89
N ARG A 38 24.10 -1.28 5.75
CA ARG A 38 25.39 -1.18 5.05
C ARG A 38 25.41 -0.13 3.95
N ALA A 39 24.32 0.60 3.74
CA ALA A 39 24.24 1.62 2.71
C ALA A 39 25.27 2.73 2.97
N ASP A 40 25.95 3.14 1.92
CA ASP A 40 26.88 4.26 1.97
C ASP A 40 26.12 5.59 2.00
N ALA A 41 25.87 6.09 3.20
CA ALA A 41 25.18 7.36 3.40
C ALA A 41 26.09 8.60 3.22
N ALA A 42 27.38 8.42 3.00
CA ALA A 42 28.34 9.52 2.83
C ALA A 42 28.35 10.07 1.39
N HIS A 43 27.93 9.25 0.42
CA HIS A 43 27.96 9.62 -1.00
C HIS A 43 26.56 9.58 -1.62
N TYR A 44 26.36 10.42 -2.63
CA TYR A 44 25.15 10.35 -3.45
C TYR A 44 25.13 9.06 -4.27
N PRO A 45 23.94 8.45 -4.47
CA PRO A 45 23.78 7.40 -5.47
C PRO A 45 24.13 7.85 -6.89
N ASP A 46 24.30 6.91 -7.81
CA ASP A 46 24.34 7.18 -9.24
C ASP A 46 23.12 8.02 -9.65
N PRO A 47 23.28 9.22 -10.20
CA PRO A 47 22.14 10.11 -10.52
C PRO A 47 21.16 9.51 -11.52
N ALA A 48 21.62 8.57 -12.37
CA ALA A 48 20.77 7.82 -13.29
C ALA A 48 20.18 6.54 -12.68
N TYR A 49 20.68 6.10 -11.52
CA TYR A 49 20.32 4.82 -10.88
C TYR A 49 20.41 3.65 -11.87
N THR A 50 21.44 3.62 -12.70
CA THR A 50 21.57 2.73 -13.85
C THR A 50 21.39 1.25 -13.43
N ARG A 51 22.18 0.82 -12.43
CA ARG A 51 22.12 -0.56 -11.93
C ARG A 51 20.76 -0.88 -11.29
N LEU A 52 20.22 0.03 -10.50
CA LEU A 52 18.94 -0.18 -9.83
C LEU A 52 17.80 -0.36 -10.84
N ARG A 53 17.76 0.46 -11.90
CA ARG A 53 16.74 0.33 -12.96
C ARG A 53 16.84 -1.01 -13.68
N ILE A 54 18.05 -1.49 -13.97
CA ILE A 54 18.27 -2.80 -14.63
C ILE A 54 17.71 -3.92 -13.74
N VAL A 55 18.12 -4.01 -12.47
CA VAL A 55 17.67 -5.12 -11.61
C VAL A 55 16.17 -5.10 -11.31
N LEU A 56 15.56 -3.91 -11.22
CA LEU A 56 14.11 -3.81 -11.08
C LEU A 56 13.38 -4.21 -12.38
N ALA A 57 13.93 -3.85 -13.53
CA ALA A 57 13.41 -4.25 -14.83
C ALA A 57 13.49 -5.77 -15.01
N ASP A 58 14.62 -6.37 -14.66
CA ASP A 58 14.83 -7.83 -14.72
C ASP A 58 13.83 -8.55 -13.81
N LEU A 59 13.58 -8.04 -12.58
CA LEU A 59 12.58 -8.61 -11.66
C LEU A 59 11.18 -8.68 -12.30
N HIS A 60 10.83 -7.72 -13.14
CA HIS A 60 9.50 -7.60 -13.75
C HIS A 60 9.46 -8.04 -15.22
N GLY A 61 10.58 -8.42 -15.82
CA GLY A 61 10.67 -8.78 -17.24
C GLY A 61 10.32 -7.62 -18.17
N VAL A 62 10.73 -6.40 -17.85
CA VAL A 62 10.43 -5.16 -18.62
C VAL A 62 11.71 -4.43 -19.05
N ASP A 63 11.58 -3.48 -19.96
CA ASP A 63 12.70 -2.61 -20.35
C ASP A 63 13.07 -1.67 -19.18
N PRO A 64 14.37 -1.52 -18.82
CA PRO A 64 14.84 -0.58 -17.82
C PRO A 64 14.38 0.89 -18.04
N ALA A 65 14.18 1.28 -19.29
CA ALA A 65 13.65 2.61 -19.63
C ALA A 65 12.21 2.83 -19.10
N ARG A 66 11.45 1.77 -18.84
CA ARG A 66 10.09 1.84 -18.27
C ARG A 66 10.09 2.03 -16.74
N VAL A 67 11.23 1.89 -16.07
CA VAL A 67 11.32 2.00 -14.61
C VAL A 67 11.57 3.46 -14.19
N LEU A 68 10.65 4.05 -13.44
CA LEU A 68 10.75 5.39 -12.85
C LEU A 68 10.87 5.28 -11.33
N LEU A 69 11.88 5.92 -10.76
CA LEU A 69 12.08 5.91 -9.31
C LEU A 69 11.29 7.03 -8.64
N ALA A 70 10.85 6.78 -7.42
CA ALA A 70 10.07 7.70 -6.59
C ALA A 70 10.55 7.65 -5.13
N ALA A 71 10.55 8.78 -4.44
CA ALA A 71 10.92 8.85 -3.03
C ALA A 71 9.99 8.03 -2.14
N SER A 72 8.76 7.80 -2.58
CA SER A 72 7.75 6.95 -1.94
C SER A 72 6.58 6.76 -2.90
N ALA A 73 5.64 5.82 -2.58
CA ALA A 73 4.39 5.74 -3.32
C ALA A 73 3.62 7.07 -3.26
N SER A 74 3.56 7.74 -2.11
CA SER A 74 2.88 9.04 -1.98
C SER A 74 3.52 10.13 -2.85
N GLU A 75 4.85 10.14 -3.01
CA GLU A 75 5.52 11.06 -3.96
C GLU A 75 5.17 10.68 -5.40
N GLY A 76 5.20 9.39 -5.75
CA GLY A 76 4.80 8.92 -7.08
C GLY A 76 3.35 9.30 -7.41
N ILE A 77 2.43 9.20 -6.43
CA ILE A 77 1.03 9.65 -6.59
C ILE A 77 0.96 11.15 -6.87
N GLN A 78 1.68 11.98 -6.11
CA GLN A 78 1.73 13.42 -6.33
C GLN A 78 2.28 13.76 -7.71
N ARG A 79 3.39 13.15 -8.12
CA ARG A 79 4.05 13.40 -9.40
C ARG A 79 3.21 12.97 -10.59
N LEU A 80 2.60 11.79 -10.56
CA LEU A 80 1.68 11.32 -11.59
C LEU A 80 0.45 12.24 -11.72
N THR A 81 -0.09 12.70 -10.60
CA THR A 81 -1.23 13.63 -10.59
C THR A 81 -0.84 14.99 -11.16
N ALA A 82 0.32 15.53 -10.76
CA ALA A 82 0.86 16.78 -11.26
C ALA A 82 1.10 16.74 -12.78
N TRP A 83 1.68 15.64 -13.25
CA TRP A 83 1.91 15.41 -14.67
C TRP A 83 0.59 15.43 -15.46
N ARG A 84 -0.43 14.73 -15.00
CA ARG A 84 -1.74 14.71 -15.68
C ARG A 84 -2.44 16.07 -15.64
N TRP A 85 -2.35 16.78 -14.51
CA TRP A 85 -2.87 18.15 -14.44
C TRP A 85 -2.19 19.07 -15.45
N ARG A 86 -0.86 18.98 -15.62
CA ARG A 86 -0.10 19.76 -16.62
C ARG A 86 -0.51 19.40 -18.05
N ALA A 87 -0.84 18.15 -18.32
CA ALA A 87 -1.37 17.68 -19.61
C ALA A 87 -2.82 18.13 -19.88
N GLY A 88 -3.46 18.84 -18.95
CA GLY A 88 -4.81 19.37 -19.13
C GLY A 88 -5.91 18.55 -18.47
N ASP A 89 -5.60 17.46 -17.78
CA ASP A 89 -6.61 16.66 -17.07
C ASP A 89 -7.20 17.46 -15.90
N ARG A 90 -8.51 17.29 -15.69
CA ARG A 90 -9.25 17.97 -14.61
C ARG A 90 -10.10 17.03 -13.80
N ARG A 91 -10.24 15.76 -14.19
CA ARG A 91 -11.11 14.79 -13.54
C ARG A 91 -10.37 13.51 -13.24
N PHE A 92 -10.59 13.00 -12.01
CA PHE A 92 -10.03 11.73 -11.57
C PHE A 92 -11.10 10.81 -10.98
N TRP A 93 -10.80 9.52 -10.97
CA TRP A 93 -11.63 8.51 -10.37
C TRP A 93 -10.82 7.57 -9.48
N THR A 94 -11.43 7.09 -8.42
CA THR A 94 -10.95 6.01 -7.56
C THR A 94 -12.13 5.16 -7.12
N PRO A 95 -11.93 3.89 -6.75
CA PRO A 95 -12.95 3.10 -6.06
C PRO A 95 -13.50 3.85 -4.83
N PRO A 96 -14.72 3.49 -4.35
CA PRO A 96 -15.34 4.16 -3.21
C PRO A 96 -14.46 4.16 -1.96
N HIS A 97 -13.87 3.01 -1.63
CA HIS A 97 -12.99 2.82 -0.49
C HIS A 97 -11.55 2.68 -1.00
N ALA A 98 -10.84 3.81 -1.11
CA ALA A 98 -9.50 3.86 -1.66
C ALA A 98 -8.50 4.51 -0.69
N TYR A 99 -7.22 4.33 -0.97
CA TYR A 99 -6.16 5.01 -0.24
C TYR A 99 -6.28 6.54 -0.38
N GLY A 100 -6.28 7.24 0.75
CA GLY A 100 -6.61 8.68 0.79
C GLY A 100 -5.67 9.59 0.02
N ASP A 101 -4.41 9.17 -0.23
CA ASP A 101 -3.44 10.00 -0.94
C ASP A 101 -3.82 10.25 -2.41
N TYR A 102 -4.60 9.38 -3.05
CA TYR A 102 -5.08 9.63 -4.42
C TYR A 102 -5.98 10.87 -4.47
N ALA A 103 -7.00 10.89 -3.63
CA ALA A 103 -7.91 12.05 -3.54
C ALA A 103 -7.20 13.29 -3.01
N HIS A 104 -6.24 13.12 -2.08
CA HIS A 104 -5.47 14.23 -1.56
C HIS A 104 -4.59 14.88 -2.63
N ALA A 105 -3.85 14.09 -3.42
CA ALA A 105 -3.04 14.61 -4.51
C ALA A 105 -3.92 15.29 -5.57
N ALA A 106 -5.03 14.66 -5.95
CA ALA A 106 -5.97 15.22 -6.89
C ALA A 106 -6.52 16.58 -6.42
N SER A 107 -6.94 16.67 -5.15
CA SER A 107 -7.41 17.92 -4.55
C SER A 107 -6.32 19.00 -4.52
N ALA A 108 -5.08 18.63 -4.19
CA ALA A 108 -3.95 19.58 -4.17
C ALA A 108 -3.65 20.18 -5.54
N TRP A 109 -3.88 19.42 -6.60
CA TRP A 109 -3.71 19.86 -7.99
C TRP A 109 -5.00 20.37 -8.65
N GLY A 110 -6.14 20.39 -7.93
CA GLY A 110 -7.40 20.91 -8.45
C GLY A 110 -8.10 19.98 -9.45
N LEU A 111 -7.91 18.66 -9.33
CA LEU A 111 -8.71 17.69 -10.08
C LEU A 111 -10.01 17.40 -9.31
N GLU A 112 -11.10 17.31 -10.03
CA GLU A 112 -12.41 16.97 -9.51
C GLU A 112 -12.63 15.45 -9.52
N ARG A 113 -13.17 14.90 -8.41
CA ARG A 113 -13.58 13.50 -8.34
C ARG A 113 -14.88 13.26 -9.08
N VAL A 114 -14.89 12.27 -9.97
CA VAL A 114 -16.11 11.84 -10.67
C VAL A 114 -16.62 10.51 -10.10
N SER A 115 -17.93 10.27 -10.26
CA SER A 115 -18.59 9.06 -9.75
C SER A 115 -18.24 7.82 -10.57
N GLU A 116 -18.00 7.99 -11.86
CA GLU A 116 -17.86 6.90 -12.82
C GLU A 116 -16.49 6.92 -13.51
N PRO A 117 -15.84 5.75 -13.67
CA PRO A 117 -14.49 5.69 -14.23
C PRO A 117 -14.40 6.24 -15.67
N TRP A 118 -15.43 6.09 -16.48
CA TRP A 118 -15.42 6.58 -17.88
C TRP A 118 -15.49 8.11 -18.01
N LEU A 119 -15.82 8.82 -16.95
CA LEU A 119 -15.78 10.28 -16.89
C LEU A 119 -14.42 10.84 -16.53
N ALA A 120 -13.52 9.99 -16.03
CA ALA A 120 -12.19 10.40 -15.58
C ALA A 120 -11.16 10.39 -16.70
N GLN A 121 -10.14 11.23 -16.55
CA GLN A 121 -8.94 11.25 -17.38
C GLN A 121 -7.77 10.56 -16.66
N LEU A 122 -7.78 10.58 -15.31
CA LEU A 122 -6.86 9.85 -14.44
C LEU A 122 -7.67 8.89 -13.56
N ALA A 123 -7.37 7.60 -13.61
CA ALA A 123 -8.01 6.60 -12.77
C ALA A 123 -6.97 5.85 -11.91
N TRP A 124 -7.29 5.67 -10.63
CA TRP A 124 -6.49 4.92 -9.68
C TRP A 124 -7.16 3.60 -9.35
N LEU A 125 -6.41 2.52 -9.41
CA LEU A 125 -6.75 1.20 -8.91
C LEU A 125 -5.73 0.78 -7.86
N CYS A 126 -6.09 -0.12 -6.95
CA CYS A 126 -5.18 -0.72 -5.99
C CYS A 126 -5.51 -2.20 -5.84
N ASP A 127 -4.58 -3.07 -6.21
CA ASP A 127 -4.83 -4.51 -6.26
C ASP A 127 -3.71 -5.33 -5.58
N PRO A 128 -3.98 -5.88 -4.36
CA PRO A 128 -5.16 -5.75 -3.49
C PRO A 128 -5.33 -4.34 -2.93
N GLY A 129 -6.60 -3.93 -2.73
CA GLY A 129 -6.95 -2.60 -2.29
C GLY A 129 -6.83 -2.40 -0.76
N SER A 130 -6.62 -1.17 -0.35
CA SER A 130 -6.73 -0.73 1.05
C SER A 130 -7.92 0.23 1.18
N PRO A 131 -8.83 0.04 2.16
CA PRO A 131 -8.65 -0.68 3.42
C PRO A 131 -9.09 -2.14 3.44
N LEU A 132 -9.85 -2.61 2.45
CA LEU A 132 -10.54 -3.89 2.52
C LEU A 132 -9.63 -5.11 2.29
N GLY A 133 -8.52 -4.95 1.57
CA GLY A 133 -7.62 -6.06 1.23
C GLY A 133 -8.14 -6.97 0.12
N GLN A 134 -9.11 -6.50 -0.66
CA GLN A 134 -9.73 -7.24 -1.77
C GLN A 134 -9.05 -6.92 -3.11
N GLY A 135 -9.09 -7.87 -4.06
CA GLY A 135 -8.81 -7.60 -5.45
C GLY A 135 -9.88 -6.72 -6.09
N GLU A 136 -9.52 -6.04 -7.17
CA GLU A 136 -10.49 -5.27 -7.96
C GLU A 136 -11.44 -6.21 -8.71
N LEU A 137 -12.70 -5.82 -8.84
CA LEU A 137 -13.67 -6.61 -9.59
C LEU A 137 -13.41 -6.53 -11.10
N PRO A 138 -13.58 -7.64 -11.86
CA PRO A 138 -13.35 -7.65 -13.31
C PRO A 138 -14.11 -6.57 -14.09
N GLU A 139 -15.37 -6.30 -13.71
CA GLU A 139 -16.19 -5.25 -14.31
C GLU A 139 -15.64 -3.85 -14.06
N VAL A 140 -15.04 -3.60 -12.89
CA VAL A 140 -14.37 -2.32 -12.56
C VAL A 140 -13.12 -2.16 -13.41
N VAL A 141 -12.31 -3.22 -13.49
CA VAL A 141 -11.11 -3.23 -14.34
C VAL A 141 -11.47 -2.96 -15.79
N GLN A 142 -12.51 -3.63 -16.31
CA GLN A 142 -13.00 -3.41 -17.68
C GLN A 142 -13.46 -1.97 -17.89
N ALA A 143 -14.27 -1.41 -16.99
CA ALA A 143 -14.77 -0.04 -17.08
C ALA A 143 -13.66 1.02 -17.02
N VAL A 144 -12.57 0.72 -16.31
CA VAL A 144 -11.39 1.61 -16.20
C VAL A 144 -10.52 1.52 -17.45
N LEU A 145 -10.37 0.33 -18.06
CA LEU A 145 -9.46 0.11 -19.19
C LEU A 145 -10.07 0.39 -20.56
N ASP A 146 -11.41 0.40 -20.71
CA ASP A 146 -12.11 0.56 -21.98
C ASP A 146 -13.14 1.70 -21.95
N PRO A 147 -13.48 2.28 -23.11
CA PRO A 147 -12.75 2.37 -24.37
C PRO A 147 -12.01 3.70 -24.55
N THR A 148 -12.06 4.59 -23.55
CA THR A 148 -11.57 5.96 -23.67
C THR A 148 -10.08 6.04 -23.30
N PRO A 149 -9.23 6.73 -24.06
CA PRO A 149 -7.86 6.95 -23.66
C PRO A 149 -7.82 7.75 -22.36
N ARG A 150 -7.37 7.10 -21.29
CA ARG A 150 -7.14 7.67 -19.95
C ARG A 150 -5.86 7.14 -19.38
N THR A 151 -5.29 7.87 -18.44
CA THR A 151 -4.17 7.36 -17.64
C THR A 151 -4.72 6.52 -16.50
N VAL A 152 -4.32 5.26 -16.47
CA VAL A 152 -4.65 4.33 -15.38
C VAL A 152 -3.39 4.06 -14.57
N VAL A 153 -3.48 4.18 -13.26
CA VAL A 153 -2.40 3.82 -12.33
C VAL A 153 -2.91 2.71 -11.42
N LEU A 154 -2.19 1.60 -11.41
CA LEU A 154 -2.40 0.46 -10.53
C LEU A 154 -1.40 0.51 -9.39
N ASP A 155 -1.84 0.80 -8.18
CA ASP A 155 -1.01 0.70 -6.97
C ASP A 155 -0.86 -0.78 -6.57
N ARG A 156 0.38 -1.24 -6.53
CA ARG A 156 0.77 -2.61 -6.20
C ARG A 156 1.48 -2.73 -4.84
N ALA A 157 1.24 -1.79 -3.95
CA ALA A 157 1.88 -1.76 -2.64
C ALA A 157 1.69 -3.06 -1.84
N TYR A 158 0.56 -3.74 -2.04
CA TYR A 158 0.21 -4.97 -1.33
C TYR A 158 0.21 -6.23 -2.21
N ALA A 159 0.50 -6.11 -3.50
CA ALA A 159 0.55 -7.26 -4.40
C ALA A 159 1.49 -8.38 -3.90
N PRO A 160 2.69 -8.07 -3.34
CA PRO A 160 3.57 -9.10 -2.79
C PRO A 160 3.02 -9.80 -1.54
N LEU A 161 2.05 -9.18 -0.85
CA LEU A 161 1.42 -9.69 0.37
C LEU A 161 0.01 -10.26 0.11
N ARG A 162 -0.36 -10.49 -1.14
CA ARG A 162 -1.60 -11.18 -1.49
C ARG A 162 -1.53 -12.64 -1.00
N LEU A 163 -2.57 -13.07 -0.28
CA LEU A 163 -2.67 -14.41 0.29
C LEU A 163 -3.59 -15.33 -0.53
N LYS A 164 -4.56 -14.75 -1.26
CA LYS A 164 -5.56 -15.49 -2.05
C LYS A 164 -5.82 -14.83 -3.39
N GLY A 165 -6.17 -15.66 -4.38
CA GLY A 165 -6.48 -15.21 -5.73
C GLY A 165 -5.27 -14.63 -6.48
N ASP A 166 -5.53 -14.19 -7.71
CA ASP A 166 -4.55 -13.62 -8.62
C ASP A 166 -4.75 -12.12 -8.81
N SER A 167 -3.86 -11.47 -9.55
CA SER A 167 -4.04 -10.08 -9.96
C SER A 167 -5.32 -9.93 -10.78
N ALA A 168 -6.08 -8.87 -10.52
CA ALA A 168 -7.27 -8.54 -11.31
C ALA A 168 -6.93 -8.17 -12.77
N LEU A 169 -5.69 -7.80 -13.05
CA LEU A 169 -5.22 -7.45 -14.38
C LEU A 169 -4.33 -8.57 -14.95
N SER A 170 -4.59 -8.98 -16.19
CA SER A 170 -3.74 -9.87 -16.97
C SER A 170 -2.40 -9.18 -17.33
N ALA A 171 -1.40 -9.96 -17.77
CA ALA A 171 -0.11 -9.43 -18.21
C ALA A 171 -0.27 -8.37 -19.32
N ALA A 172 -1.12 -8.63 -20.32
CA ALA A 172 -1.38 -7.67 -21.40
C ALA A 172 -2.07 -6.38 -20.91
N GLN A 173 -2.89 -6.46 -19.89
CA GLN A 173 -3.51 -5.26 -19.27
C GLN A 173 -2.50 -4.50 -18.40
N LEU A 174 -1.56 -5.18 -17.73
CA LEU A 174 -0.48 -4.55 -16.98
C LEU A 174 0.44 -3.70 -17.87
N ASP A 175 0.61 -4.07 -19.13
CA ASP A 175 1.37 -3.29 -20.11
C ASP A 175 0.65 -2.01 -20.60
N ARG A 176 -0.61 -1.82 -20.22
CA ARG A 176 -1.43 -0.64 -20.57
C ARG A 176 -1.54 0.36 -19.42
N VAL A 177 -1.03 0.05 -18.23
CA VAL A 177 -1.20 0.87 -17.02
C VAL A 177 0.14 1.22 -16.37
N TRP A 178 0.18 2.33 -15.67
CA TRP A 178 1.28 2.63 -14.74
C TRP A 178 1.16 1.71 -13.53
N GLN A 179 2.21 1.00 -13.17
CA GLN A 179 2.24 0.14 -11.99
C GLN A 179 3.10 0.80 -10.91
N LEU A 180 2.49 1.21 -9.81
CA LEU A 180 3.21 1.85 -8.70
C LEU A 180 3.56 0.82 -7.61
N TRP A 181 4.85 0.64 -7.35
CA TRP A 181 5.37 -0.34 -6.40
C TRP A 181 6.02 0.32 -5.20
N SER A 182 5.71 -0.16 -3.99
CA SER A 182 6.31 0.28 -2.72
C SER A 182 6.64 -0.91 -1.83
N PRO A 183 7.81 -1.57 -2.04
CA PRO A 183 8.18 -2.83 -1.38
C PRO A 183 8.38 -2.73 0.13
N ASN A 184 8.55 -1.54 0.67
CA ASN A 184 8.79 -1.31 2.09
C ASN A 184 7.77 -1.97 3.02
N LYS A 185 6.51 -2.14 2.57
CA LYS A 185 5.48 -2.86 3.33
C LYS A 185 5.73 -4.37 3.33
N ALA A 186 6.04 -4.94 2.16
CA ALA A 186 6.36 -6.36 2.02
C ALA A 186 7.63 -6.74 2.81
N LEU A 187 8.56 -5.81 2.91
CA LEU A 187 9.82 -5.99 3.62
C LEU A 187 9.74 -5.70 5.14
N GLY A 188 8.63 -5.17 5.64
CA GLY A 188 8.52 -4.71 7.04
C GLY A 188 9.45 -3.52 7.35
N LEU A 189 9.82 -2.73 6.33
CA LEU A 189 10.76 -1.60 6.42
C LEU A 189 10.07 -0.27 6.09
N THR A 190 8.92 -0.01 6.68
CA THR A 190 8.05 1.14 6.33
C THR A 190 8.72 2.51 6.58
N GLY A 191 9.71 2.59 7.46
CA GLY A 191 10.53 3.77 7.70
C GLY A 191 11.50 4.09 6.56
N VAL A 192 11.87 3.12 5.73
CA VAL A 192 12.71 3.35 4.56
C VAL A 192 11.85 3.85 3.40
N ARG A 193 12.20 5.02 2.88
CA ARG A 193 11.40 5.70 1.85
C ARG A 193 12.00 5.47 0.47
N ALA A 194 11.38 4.60 -0.32
CA ALA A 194 11.67 4.37 -1.73
C ALA A 194 10.48 3.64 -2.39
N ALA A 195 10.24 3.95 -3.65
CA ALA A 195 9.23 3.34 -4.50
C ALA A 195 9.67 3.44 -5.97
N TYR A 196 8.96 2.77 -6.85
CA TYR A 196 9.15 2.91 -8.29
C TYR A 196 7.84 2.69 -9.04
N ALA A 197 7.79 3.22 -10.25
CA ALA A 197 6.70 2.92 -11.17
C ALA A 197 7.24 2.20 -12.41
N ILE A 198 6.42 1.30 -12.98
CA ILE A 198 6.64 0.71 -14.29
C ILE A 198 5.68 1.38 -15.25
N ALA A 199 6.21 2.01 -16.29
CA ALA A 199 5.43 2.69 -17.31
C ALA A 199 4.72 1.69 -18.25
N PRO A 200 3.57 2.03 -18.81
CA PRO A 200 2.96 1.26 -19.90
C PRO A 200 3.89 1.18 -21.12
N LEU A 201 3.55 0.32 -22.07
CA LEU A 201 4.28 0.26 -23.35
C LEU A 201 4.03 1.51 -24.19
N GLY A 202 5.05 1.96 -24.92
CA GLY A 202 4.93 3.00 -25.95
C GLY A 202 4.88 4.45 -25.44
N VAL A 203 5.08 4.71 -24.14
CA VAL A 203 4.93 6.06 -23.51
C VAL A 203 6.28 6.74 -23.20
N HIS A 204 7.26 6.66 -24.08
CA HIS A 204 8.61 7.22 -23.84
C HIS A 204 8.62 8.73 -23.56
N ALA A 205 7.77 9.50 -24.25
CA ALA A 205 7.64 10.95 -24.03
C ALA A 205 7.11 11.24 -22.62
N ASP A 206 6.11 10.50 -22.17
CA ASP A 206 5.49 10.64 -20.85
C ASP A 206 6.48 10.33 -19.71
N ILE A 207 7.37 9.33 -19.94
CA ILE A 207 8.45 8.99 -19.01
C ILE A 207 9.40 10.17 -18.83
N ALA A 208 9.82 10.81 -19.92
CA ALA A 208 10.71 11.98 -19.88
C ALA A 208 10.05 13.16 -19.14
N GLU A 209 8.78 13.43 -19.38
CA GLU A 209 8.01 14.46 -18.67
C GLU A 209 7.91 14.19 -17.15
N LEU A 210 7.63 12.94 -16.78
CA LEU A 210 7.58 12.53 -15.37
C LEU A 210 8.94 12.58 -14.69
N GLN A 211 10.02 12.26 -15.42
CA GLN A 211 11.38 12.40 -14.90
C GLN A 211 11.74 13.88 -14.68
N ALA A 212 11.34 14.78 -15.56
CA ALA A 212 11.56 16.20 -15.42
C ALA A 212 10.83 16.82 -14.20
N LEU A 213 9.79 16.18 -13.69
CA LEU A 213 9.10 16.58 -12.46
C LEU A 213 9.73 16.01 -11.18
N ALA A 214 10.67 15.08 -11.30
CA ALA A 214 11.35 14.51 -10.14
C ALA A 214 12.41 15.49 -9.60
N ALA A 215 12.59 15.47 -8.28
CA ALA A 215 13.77 16.08 -7.69
C ALA A 215 15.04 15.31 -8.10
N SER A 216 16.20 15.98 -8.10
CA SER A 216 17.49 15.30 -8.22
C SER A 216 17.62 14.30 -7.06
N TRP A 217 18.15 13.11 -7.35
CA TRP A 217 18.27 12.04 -6.35
C TRP A 217 16.96 11.79 -5.59
N PRO A 218 15.89 11.32 -6.26
CA PRO A 218 14.60 11.08 -5.62
C PRO A 218 14.69 10.00 -4.52
N ILE A 219 15.71 9.15 -4.54
CA ILE A 219 15.95 8.10 -3.56
C ILE A 219 17.36 8.25 -2.99
N GLY A 220 17.49 8.27 -1.66
CA GLY A 220 18.78 8.25 -0.98
C GLY A 220 19.37 6.83 -0.89
N ALA A 221 20.61 6.70 -0.44
CA ALA A 221 21.38 5.46 -0.38
C ALA A 221 20.63 4.31 0.33
N HIS A 222 19.92 4.57 1.43
CA HIS A 222 19.16 3.55 2.15
C HIS A 222 17.97 3.03 1.32
N GLY A 223 17.28 3.92 0.60
CA GLY A 223 16.19 3.55 -0.29
C GLY A 223 16.67 2.75 -1.49
N GLU A 224 17.80 3.13 -2.08
CA GLU A 224 18.45 2.38 -3.15
C GLU A 224 18.85 0.98 -2.66
N ALA A 225 19.54 0.87 -1.53
CA ALA A 225 19.95 -0.41 -0.94
C ALA A 225 18.75 -1.33 -0.66
N MET A 226 17.64 -0.79 -0.16
CA MET A 226 16.40 -1.54 0.04
C MET A 226 15.85 -2.07 -1.28
N LEU A 227 15.79 -1.25 -2.33
CA LEU A 227 15.26 -1.66 -3.64
C LEU A 227 16.20 -2.63 -4.37
N MET A 228 17.52 -2.49 -4.21
CA MET A 228 18.49 -3.45 -4.71
C MET A 228 18.31 -4.83 -4.04
N ALA A 229 18.12 -4.86 -2.72
CA ALA A 229 17.83 -6.09 -2.00
C ALA A 229 16.48 -6.67 -2.41
N TRP A 230 15.45 -5.84 -2.58
CA TRP A 230 14.12 -6.24 -3.06
C TRP A 230 14.19 -7.06 -4.36
N ALA A 231 15.04 -6.67 -5.29
CA ALA A 231 15.17 -7.32 -6.59
C ALA A 231 15.90 -8.68 -6.54
N THR A 232 16.41 -9.12 -5.38
CA THR A 232 17.10 -10.42 -5.25
C THR A 232 16.13 -11.57 -5.04
N SER A 233 16.43 -12.75 -5.60
CA SER A 233 15.63 -13.97 -5.42
C SER A 233 15.46 -14.33 -3.93
N ALA A 234 16.52 -14.23 -3.14
CA ALA A 234 16.49 -14.54 -1.72
C ALA A 234 15.47 -13.71 -0.94
N VAL A 235 15.32 -12.42 -1.27
CA VAL A 235 14.31 -11.56 -0.66
C VAL A 235 12.91 -11.89 -1.19
N GLN A 236 12.75 -12.18 -2.48
CA GLN A 236 11.48 -12.61 -3.05
C GLN A 236 11.00 -13.93 -2.42
N ASP A 237 11.91 -14.90 -2.23
CA ASP A 237 11.63 -16.17 -1.57
C ASP A 237 11.22 -15.98 -0.10
N TRP A 238 11.90 -15.06 0.62
CA TRP A 238 11.53 -14.72 1.99
C TRP A 238 10.10 -14.14 2.06
N VAL A 239 9.75 -13.21 1.18
CA VAL A 239 8.39 -12.65 1.12
C VAL A 239 7.37 -13.73 0.77
N ALA A 240 7.68 -14.61 -0.18
CA ALA A 240 6.81 -15.72 -0.56
C ALA A 240 6.57 -16.69 0.59
N ALA A 241 7.61 -17.07 1.33
CA ALA A 241 7.52 -17.96 2.49
C ALA A 241 6.64 -17.36 3.61
N ASN A 242 6.76 -16.05 3.86
CA ASN A 242 5.98 -15.40 4.90
C ASN A 242 4.48 -15.35 4.62
N ARG A 243 4.05 -15.48 3.37
CA ARG A 243 2.61 -15.50 3.04
C ARG A 243 1.87 -16.64 3.76
N HIS A 244 2.50 -17.79 3.98
CA HIS A 244 1.89 -18.90 4.74
C HIS A 244 1.65 -18.49 6.20
N THR A 245 2.68 -18.01 6.88
CA THR A 245 2.58 -17.52 8.27
C THR A 245 1.54 -16.40 8.40
N LEU A 246 1.55 -15.44 7.47
CA LEU A 246 0.57 -14.36 7.47
C LEU A 246 -0.86 -14.85 7.20
N ALA A 247 -1.04 -15.90 6.42
CA ALA A 247 -2.35 -16.52 6.19
C ALA A 247 -2.88 -17.17 7.46
N ASP A 248 -2.04 -17.91 8.20
CA ASP A 248 -2.40 -18.52 9.47
C ASP A 248 -2.76 -17.45 10.51
N TRP A 249 -1.96 -16.41 10.65
CA TRP A 249 -2.25 -15.31 11.57
C TRP A 249 -3.50 -14.51 11.18
N ALA A 250 -3.73 -14.32 9.88
CA ALA A 250 -4.96 -13.67 9.41
C ALA A 250 -6.20 -14.52 9.67
N HIS A 251 -6.09 -15.85 9.57
CA HIS A 251 -7.17 -16.77 9.92
C HIS A 251 -7.45 -16.69 11.42
N ALA A 252 -6.43 -16.78 12.27
CA ALA A 252 -6.54 -16.67 13.72
C ALA A 252 -7.16 -15.33 14.15
N LEU A 253 -6.71 -14.20 13.56
CA LEU A 253 -7.29 -12.89 13.84
C LEU A 253 -8.78 -12.85 13.52
N ARG A 254 -9.21 -13.34 12.36
CA ARG A 254 -10.63 -13.38 12.00
C ARG A 254 -11.43 -14.27 12.94
N HIS A 255 -10.88 -15.41 13.37
CA HIS A 255 -11.51 -16.29 14.34
C HIS A 255 -11.71 -15.59 15.69
N THR A 256 -10.68 -14.97 16.25
CA THR A 256 -10.76 -14.18 17.49
C THR A 256 -11.81 -13.07 17.38
N LEU A 257 -11.76 -12.26 16.33
CA LEU A 257 -12.74 -11.18 16.13
C LEU A 257 -14.17 -11.72 16.05
N SER A 258 -14.39 -12.83 15.33
CA SER A 258 -15.71 -13.46 15.21
C SER A 258 -16.21 -14.02 16.56
N ALA A 259 -15.35 -14.60 17.39
CA ALA A 259 -15.68 -15.06 18.73
C ALA A 259 -16.14 -13.90 19.65
N HIS A 260 -15.61 -12.70 19.41
CA HIS A 260 -16.06 -11.45 20.06
C HIS A 260 -17.28 -10.80 19.37
N GLY A 261 -17.91 -11.46 18.40
CA GLY A 261 -19.11 -10.98 17.72
C GLY A 261 -18.85 -9.90 16.65
N TRP A 262 -17.58 -9.72 16.22
CA TRP A 262 -17.28 -8.78 15.13
C TRP A 262 -17.68 -9.36 13.79
N THR A 263 -18.15 -8.49 12.89
CA THR A 263 -18.39 -8.84 11.48
C THR A 263 -17.14 -8.52 10.68
N CYS A 264 -16.47 -9.54 10.13
CA CYS A 264 -15.27 -9.38 9.30
C CYS A 264 -15.65 -9.27 7.82
N ALA A 265 -15.15 -8.25 7.13
CA ALA A 265 -15.23 -8.16 5.67
C ALA A 265 -14.30 -9.20 5.01
N PRO A 266 -14.64 -9.75 3.84
CA PRO A 266 -13.73 -10.58 3.06
C PRO A 266 -12.43 -9.83 2.74
N SER A 267 -11.30 -10.56 2.72
CA SER A 267 -10.00 -10.01 2.37
C SER A 267 -9.10 -11.09 1.77
N ASP A 268 -8.29 -10.70 0.79
CA ASP A 268 -7.26 -11.52 0.12
C ASP A 268 -5.86 -11.26 0.69
N THR A 269 -5.75 -10.47 1.75
CA THR A 269 -4.48 -10.06 2.37
C THR A 269 -4.43 -10.39 3.86
N ALA A 270 -3.28 -10.14 4.49
CA ALA A 270 -3.11 -10.25 5.93
C ALA A 270 -3.80 -9.14 6.75
N TYR A 271 -4.45 -8.19 6.10
CA TYR A 271 -5.25 -7.15 6.74
C TYR A 271 -6.66 -7.12 6.16
N GLY A 272 -7.59 -6.51 6.88
CA GLY A 272 -8.96 -6.34 6.43
C GLY A 272 -9.73 -5.43 7.37
N CYS A 273 -11.00 -5.20 7.05
CA CYS A 273 -11.89 -4.42 7.89
C CYS A 273 -12.82 -5.33 8.69
N ALA A 274 -13.06 -4.97 9.94
CA ALA A 274 -14.02 -5.63 10.80
C ALA A 274 -14.83 -4.59 11.58
N ARG A 275 -16.10 -4.91 11.84
CA ARG A 275 -17.03 -4.06 12.59
C ARG A 275 -17.39 -4.75 13.91
N PRO A 276 -17.15 -4.11 15.07
CA PRO A 276 -17.57 -4.62 16.35
C PRO A 276 -19.10 -4.61 16.49
N PRO A 277 -19.68 -5.47 17.37
CA PRO A 277 -21.12 -5.46 17.63
C PRO A 277 -21.60 -4.19 18.31
N GLN A 278 -20.72 -3.52 19.05
CA GLN A 278 -20.92 -2.23 19.70
C GLN A 278 -19.72 -1.31 19.49
N PRO A 279 -19.85 0.01 19.56
CA PRO A 279 -18.72 0.92 19.50
C PRO A 279 -17.64 0.53 20.53
N ILE A 280 -16.38 0.57 20.12
CA ILE A 280 -15.24 0.28 21.01
C ILE A 280 -14.52 1.56 21.39
N ASP A 281 -14.01 1.58 22.60
CA ASP A 281 -13.13 2.65 23.07
C ASP A 281 -11.69 2.40 22.59
N ALA A 282 -11.28 3.16 21.58
CA ALA A 282 -9.92 3.07 21.02
C ALA A 282 -8.86 3.58 22.00
N ALA A 283 -9.21 4.51 22.91
CA ALA A 283 -8.29 5.01 23.94
C ALA A 283 -8.01 3.92 24.97
N ALA A 284 -9.05 3.23 25.43
CA ALA A 284 -8.91 2.11 26.36
C ALA A 284 -8.10 0.93 25.76
N LEU A 285 -8.24 0.64 24.44
CA LEU A 285 -7.36 -0.32 23.77
C LEU A 285 -5.91 0.16 23.74
N ARG A 286 -5.70 1.46 23.48
CA ARG A 286 -4.36 2.03 23.44
C ARG A 286 -3.66 2.00 24.79
N GLU A 287 -4.37 2.26 25.89
CA GLU A 287 -3.86 2.12 27.26
C GLU A 287 -3.38 0.68 27.55
N ARG A 288 -4.00 -0.30 26.90
CA ARG A 288 -3.59 -1.72 26.92
C ARG A 288 -2.49 -2.06 25.88
N GLY A 289 -1.92 -1.02 25.24
CA GLY A 289 -0.83 -1.17 24.28
C GLY A 289 -1.26 -1.63 22.89
N ILE A 290 -2.55 -1.53 22.55
CA ILE A 290 -3.11 -2.01 21.28
C ILE A 290 -3.59 -0.82 20.43
N LYS A 291 -3.22 -0.80 19.17
CA LYS A 291 -3.68 0.20 18.21
C LYS A 291 -4.36 -0.42 17.01
N LEU A 292 -5.58 0.02 16.74
CA LEU A 292 -6.36 -0.29 15.56
C LEU A 292 -6.43 0.93 14.63
N ARG A 293 -6.88 0.74 13.39
CA ARG A 293 -7.08 1.82 12.42
C ARG A 293 -8.59 2.04 12.19
N ASP A 294 -9.13 3.14 12.69
CA ASP A 294 -10.49 3.58 12.35
C ASP A 294 -10.62 3.76 10.83
N ALA A 295 -11.62 3.10 10.24
CA ALA A 295 -11.84 3.10 8.81
C ALA A 295 -12.80 4.21 8.32
N THR A 296 -13.25 5.11 9.20
CA THR A 296 -14.17 6.22 8.85
C THR A 296 -13.62 7.09 7.72
N SER A 297 -12.29 7.37 7.72
CA SER A 297 -11.66 8.16 6.66
C SER A 297 -11.63 7.48 5.28
N PHE A 298 -11.96 6.18 5.21
CA PHE A 298 -12.15 5.42 3.98
C PHE A 298 -13.63 5.32 3.57
N GLY A 299 -14.53 6.05 4.26
CA GLY A 299 -15.97 5.96 4.03
C GLY A 299 -16.63 4.73 4.67
N LEU A 300 -16.02 4.16 5.70
CA LEU A 300 -16.49 2.98 6.45
C LEU A 300 -16.66 3.32 7.94
N PRO A 301 -17.64 4.16 8.32
CA PRO A 301 -17.85 4.51 9.72
C PRO A 301 -18.24 3.28 10.55
N GLY A 302 -17.67 3.18 11.76
CA GLY A 302 -17.86 2.05 12.65
C GLY A 302 -17.11 0.78 12.29
N TRP A 303 -16.33 0.79 11.20
CA TRP A 303 -15.40 -0.26 10.85
C TRP A 303 -13.98 0.07 11.28
N TRP A 304 -13.23 -0.97 11.60
CA TRP A 304 -11.83 -0.90 11.96
C TRP A 304 -11.01 -1.74 11.00
N ARG A 305 -9.90 -1.20 10.52
CA ARG A 305 -8.93 -1.99 9.75
C ARG A 305 -7.89 -2.55 10.71
N LEU A 306 -7.68 -3.86 10.65
CA LEU A 306 -6.69 -4.60 11.42
C LEU A 306 -5.82 -5.42 10.49
N SER A 307 -4.53 -5.55 10.82
CA SER A 307 -3.59 -6.47 10.18
C SER A 307 -3.30 -7.66 11.08
N ALA A 308 -3.05 -8.81 10.48
CA ALA A 308 -2.57 -9.99 11.19
C ALA A 308 -1.25 -9.68 11.91
N GLN A 309 -1.12 -10.21 13.11
CA GLN A 309 0.02 -10.02 13.99
C GLN A 309 0.43 -11.37 14.60
N PRO A 310 1.63 -11.50 15.18
CA PRO A 310 2.08 -12.71 15.85
C PRO A 310 1.11 -13.18 16.95
N PRO A 311 1.16 -14.49 17.34
CA PRO A 311 0.23 -15.07 18.29
C PRO A 311 0.16 -14.34 19.64
N GLU A 312 1.27 -13.83 20.15
CA GLU A 312 1.32 -13.07 21.41
C GLU A 312 0.59 -11.73 21.32
N ALA A 313 0.62 -11.06 20.16
CA ALA A 313 -0.17 -9.85 19.94
C ALA A 313 -1.66 -10.16 19.83
N LEU A 314 -2.00 -11.29 19.20
CA LEU A 314 -3.37 -11.74 19.08
C LEU A 314 -3.96 -12.13 20.45
N ALA A 315 -3.20 -12.81 21.30
CA ALA A 315 -3.60 -13.11 22.67
C ALA A 315 -3.85 -11.83 23.50
N ALA A 316 -3.00 -10.82 23.33
CA ALA A 316 -3.20 -9.52 24.00
C ALA A 316 -4.46 -8.81 23.50
N LEU A 317 -4.78 -8.89 22.20
CA LEU A 317 -6.02 -8.34 21.65
C LEU A 317 -7.25 -9.06 22.22
N ASP A 318 -7.21 -10.38 22.27
CA ASP A 318 -8.29 -11.23 22.80
C ASP A 318 -8.61 -10.86 24.26
N GLU A 319 -7.58 -10.82 25.11
CA GLU A 319 -7.69 -10.40 26.50
C GLU A 319 -8.25 -8.97 26.65
N ALA A 320 -7.78 -8.05 25.82
CA ALA A 320 -8.24 -6.66 25.87
C ALA A 320 -9.72 -6.52 25.48
N LEU A 321 -10.17 -7.28 24.49
CA LEU A 321 -11.59 -7.29 24.08
C LEU A 321 -12.49 -7.92 25.13
N ASP A 322 -12.03 -8.96 25.84
CA ASP A 322 -12.76 -9.55 26.97
C ASP A 322 -12.88 -8.57 28.14
N ASN A 323 -11.82 -7.86 28.46
CA ASN A 323 -11.84 -6.86 29.54
C ASN A 323 -12.81 -5.70 29.22
N LEU A 324 -12.79 -5.18 27.99
CA LEU A 324 -13.73 -4.14 27.57
C LEU A 324 -15.20 -4.60 27.65
N LYS A 325 -15.49 -5.88 27.30
CA LYS A 325 -16.85 -6.43 27.48
C LYS A 325 -17.29 -6.45 28.93
N ARG A 326 -16.41 -6.88 29.85
CA ARG A 326 -16.71 -6.93 31.29
C ARG A 326 -16.94 -5.55 31.89
N GLU A 327 -16.14 -4.55 31.47
CA GLU A 327 -16.25 -3.17 31.92
C GLU A 327 -17.53 -2.47 31.39
N ALA A 328 -18.05 -2.92 30.25
CA ALA A 328 -19.28 -2.39 29.66
C ALA A 328 -20.56 -3.05 30.20
N THR A 329 -20.42 -4.15 30.97
CA THR A 329 -21.57 -4.84 31.59
C THR A 329 -21.69 -4.34 33.03
N PRO A 330 -22.77 -3.63 33.39
CA PRO A 330 -22.97 -3.03 34.74
C PRO A 330 -23.15 -4.08 35.82
#